data_b1285ee31438891ad17582d4591f3743
#
_entry.id   b1285ee31438891ad17582d4591f3743
#
_cell.length_a   1.000
_cell.length_b   1.000
_cell.length_c   1.000
_cell.angle_alpha   90.00
_cell.angle_beta   90.00
_cell.angle_gamma   90.00
#
_symmetry.space_group_name_H-M   'P 1'
#
loop_
_entity.id
_entity.type
_entity.pdbx_description
1 polymer ?
#
loop_
_entity_poly.entity_id
_entity_poly.type
_entity_poly.pdbx_seq_one_letter_code
_entity_poly.pdbx_strand_id
1 'polypeptide(L)'
;MDKELKRHYTLLVDFLGHVMGPDYEIALHELKDDSNEIIAIANGELTGRHLGSPLSNKMLEYLAGNLSETQNYVLDFETVSATGKTMCSSSMLIRGRSGELTGFLCINFDASRYEELARKVMELCGGGLKRGVPSGTRLIADSNDPVEMPVRSGYPTSIAGATASIV
;
A
#
# COMPACT_ATOMS: atom_id res chain seq x y z
N MET A 1 -6.98 -18.08 -3.31
CA MET A 1 -7.50 -17.33 -4.50
C MET A 1 -7.74 -18.31 -5.64
N ASP A 2 -8.90 -18.23 -6.37
CA ASP A 2 -9.12 -19.10 -7.52
C ASP A 2 -8.22 -18.73 -8.72
N LYS A 3 -8.13 -19.65 -9.71
CA LYS A 3 -7.18 -19.50 -10.82
C LYS A 3 -7.49 -18.30 -11.72
N GLU A 4 -8.78 -17.97 -11.90
CA GLU A 4 -9.21 -16.87 -12.75
C GLU A 4 -8.90 -15.52 -12.07
N LEU A 5 -9.25 -15.38 -10.81
CA LEU A 5 -8.99 -14.22 -9.98
C LEU A 5 -7.48 -13.94 -9.90
N LYS A 6 -6.69 -14.99 -9.66
CA LYS A 6 -5.22 -14.91 -9.64
C LYS A 6 -4.66 -14.38 -10.95
N ARG A 7 -5.13 -14.91 -12.08
CA ARG A 7 -4.71 -14.46 -13.41
C ARG A 7 -5.05 -12.97 -13.65
N HIS A 8 -6.24 -12.54 -13.30
CA HIS A 8 -6.68 -11.16 -13.47
C HIS A 8 -5.83 -10.19 -12.66
N TYR A 9 -5.61 -10.48 -11.38
CA TYR A 9 -4.80 -9.61 -10.52
C TYR A 9 -3.31 -9.64 -10.87
N THR A 10 -2.77 -10.77 -11.33
CA THR A 10 -1.39 -10.82 -11.82
C THR A 10 -1.20 -9.91 -13.05
N LEU A 11 -2.14 -9.93 -13.99
CA LEU A 11 -2.13 -9.03 -15.14
C LEU A 11 -2.28 -7.56 -14.71
N LEU A 12 -3.10 -7.30 -13.70
CA LEU A 12 -3.28 -5.95 -13.16
C LEU A 12 -1.99 -5.42 -12.51
N VAL A 13 -1.25 -6.26 -11.78
CA VAL A 13 0.06 -5.91 -11.20
C VAL A 13 1.05 -5.50 -12.30
N ASP A 14 1.16 -6.30 -13.35
CA ASP A 14 2.03 -6.01 -14.48
C ASP A 14 1.64 -4.69 -15.16
N PHE A 15 0.37 -4.51 -15.46
CA PHE A 15 -0.16 -3.30 -16.07
C PHE A 15 0.10 -2.05 -15.20
N LEU A 16 -0.23 -2.12 -13.92
CA LEU A 16 -0.04 -0.98 -12.99
C LEU A 16 1.45 -0.64 -12.82
N GLY A 17 2.32 -1.65 -12.76
CA GLY A 17 3.76 -1.43 -12.67
C GLY A 17 4.31 -0.62 -13.86
N HIS A 18 3.82 -0.92 -15.06
CA HIS A 18 4.20 -0.16 -16.26
C HIS A 18 3.60 1.25 -16.30
N VAL A 19 2.35 1.40 -15.92
CA VAL A 19 1.63 2.69 -15.98
C VAL A 19 2.12 3.67 -14.92
N MET A 20 2.33 3.19 -13.70
CA MET A 20 2.71 4.04 -12.56
C MET A 20 4.22 4.32 -12.52
N GLY A 21 5.00 3.48 -13.14
CA GLY A 21 6.45 3.66 -13.26
C GLY A 21 7.26 3.22 -12.04
N PRO A 22 8.58 3.49 -12.04
CA PRO A 22 9.53 2.86 -11.13
C PRO A 22 9.47 3.35 -9.68
N ASP A 23 8.75 4.43 -9.40
CA ASP A 23 8.60 4.95 -8.03
C ASP A 23 7.46 4.24 -7.26
N TYR A 24 6.77 3.27 -7.91
CA TYR A 24 5.68 2.51 -7.33
C TYR A 24 5.97 1.01 -7.37
N GLU A 25 5.98 0.36 -6.21
CA GLU A 25 5.92 -1.10 -6.12
C GLU A 25 4.46 -1.54 -6.06
N ILE A 26 4.10 -2.52 -6.87
CA ILE A 26 2.78 -3.15 -6.86
C ILE A 26 2.97 -4.61 -6.48
N ALA A 27 2.35 -5.05 -5.38
CA ALA A 27 2.47 -6.41 -4.88
C ALA A 27 1.11 -7.07 -4.67
N LEU A 28 0.94 -8.26 -5.23
CA LEU A 28 -0.21 -9.11 -5.00
C LEU A 28 0.15 -10.20 -3.99
N HIS A 29 -0.50 -10.18 -2.84
CA HIS A 29 -0.38 -11.22 -1.82
C HIS A 29 -1.53 -12.22 -1.92
N GLU A 30 -1.21 -13.49 -1.90
CA GLU A 30 -2.18 -14.57 -1.72
C GLU A 30 -2.22 -14.99 -0.24
N LEU A 31 -3.41 -15.11 0.30
CA LEU A 31 -3.63 -15.69 1.62
C LEU A 31 -4.05 -17.15 1.46
N LYS A 32 -3.40 -18.03 2.22
CA LYS A 32 -3.74 -19.42 2.43
C LYS A 32 -3.83 -19.68 3.94
N ASP A 33 -4.42 -20.81 4.33
CA ASP A 33 -4.65 -21.11 5.75
C ASP A 33 -3.39 -21.00 6.61
N ASP A 34 -2.24 -21.43 6.09
CA ASP A 34 -0.97 -21.47 6.82
C ASP A 34 0.11 -20.52 6.26
N SER A 35 -0.19 -19.72 5.23
CA SER A 35 0.81 -18.86 4.60
C SER A 35 0.21 -17.63 3.93
N ASN A 36 1.02 -16.59 3.86
CA ASN A 36 0.78 -15.46 2.99
C ASN A 36 2.06 -15.17 2.20
N GLU A 37 1.94 -14.99 0.93
CA GLU A 37 3.10 -14.80 0.06
C GLU A 37 2.77 -13.89 -1.12
N ILE A 38 3.78 -13.16 -1.59
CA ILE A 38 3.68 -12.41 -2.85
C ILE A 38 3.67 -13.38 -4.02
N ILE A 39 2.62 -13.34 -4.83
CA ILE A 39 2.44 -14.18 -6.03
C ILE A 39 2.61 -13.41 -7.35
N ALA A 40 2.59 -12.08 -7.29
CA ALA A 40 2.98 -11.20 -8.40
C ALA A 40 3.52 -9.89 -7.82
N ILE A 41 4.54 -9.33 -8.45
CA ILE A 41 5.18 -8.09 -8.01
C ILE A 41 5.75 -7.34 -9.22
N ALA A 42 5.59 -6.01 -9.23
CA ALA A 42 6.27 -5.09 -10.11
C ALA A 42 7.09 -4.10 -9.28
N ASN A 43 8.30 -3.77 -9.74
CA ASN A 43 9.25 -2.86 -9.10
C ASN A 43 9.61 -3.23 -7.64
N GLY A 44 9.73 -4.54 -7.36
CA GLY A 44 10.01 -5.06 -6.01
C GLY A 44 11.36 -4.62 -5.43
N GLU A 45 12.27 -4.14 -6.26
CA GLU A 45 13.55 -3.56 -5.87
C GLU A 45 13.40 -2.30 -4.98
N LEU A 46 12.28 -1.58 -5.06
CA LEU A 46 12.01 -0.42 -4.21
C LEU A 46 12.00 -0.78 -2.73
N THR A 47 11.41 -1.92 -2.38
CA THR A 47 11.28 -2.38 -0.99
C THR A 47 12.22 -3.52 -0.65
N GLY A 48 12.87 -4.13 -1.66
CA GLY A 48 13.68 -5.35 -1.54
C GLY A 48 12.84 -6.63 -1.50
N ARG A 49 11.53 -6.57 -1.82
CA ARG A 49 10.64 -7.73 -1.85
C ARG A 49 10.68 -8.44 -3.20
N HIS A 50 10.32 -9.72 -3.19
CA HIS A 50 10.30 -10.60 -4.36
C HIS A 50 9.16 -11.61 -4.25
N LEU A 51 8.96 -12.41 -5.29
CA LEU A 51 8.00 -13.51 -5.25
C LEU A 51 8.27 -14.43 -4.06
N GLY A 52 7.25 -14.83 -3.32
CA GLY A 52 7.34 -15.62 -2.11
C GLY A 52 7.62 -14.83 -0.83
N SER A 53 7.92 -13.53 -0.90
CA SER A 53 8.07 -12.70 0.30
C SER A 53 6.76 -12.65 1.08
N PRO A 54 6.77 -12.84 2.42
CA PRO A 54 5.56 -12.80 3.24
C PRO A 54 5.10 -11.35 3.48
N LEU A 55 3.82 -11.20 3.77
CA LEU A 55 3.31 -10.02 4.45
C LEU A 55 3.56 -10.15 5.96
N SER A 56 3.99 -9.09 6.62
CA SER A 56 4.23 -9.17 8.07
C SER A 56 2.93 -9.39 8.85
N ASN A 57 3.00 -10.09 9.98
CA ASN A 57 1.83 -10.32 10.84
C ASN A 57 1.20 -8.99 11.31
N LYS A 58 2.02 -7.99 11.63
CA LYS A 58 1.54 -6.65 11.98
C LYS A 58 0.72 -6.00 10.87
N MET A 59 1.15 -6.15 9.62
CA MET A 59 0.40 -5.64 8.47
C MET A 59 -0.91 -6.39 8.27
N LEU A 60 -0.91 -7.71 8.45
CA LEU A 60 -2.14 -8.52 8.41
C LEU A 60 -3.13 -8.08 9.49
N GLU A 61 -2.67 -7.90 10.72
CA GLU A 61 -3.50 -7.42 11.85
C GLU A 61 -4.03 -6.00 11.57
N TYR A 62 -3.18 -5.11 11.07
CA TYR A 62 -3.58 -3.76 10.70
C TYR A 62 -4.66 -3.75 9.62
N LEU A 63 -4.46 -4.49 8.54
CA LEU A 63 -5.44 -4.60 7.47
C LEU A 63 -6.74 -5.23 7.96
N ALA A 64 -6.67 -6.30 8.75
CA ALA A 64 -7.84 -6.95 9.33
C ALA A 64 -8.61 -6.04 10.30
N GLY A 65 -7.91 -5.24 11.11
CA GLY A 65 -8.52 -4.32 12.08
C GLY A 65 -9.13 -3.05 11.47
N ASN A 66 -8.60 -2.59 10.32
CA ASN A 66 -9.04 -1.36 9.67
C ASN A 66 -10.04 -1.58 8.53
N LEU A 67 -10.23 -2.82 8.09
CA LEU A 67 -11.10 -3.16 6.98
C LEU A 67 -12.38 -3.81 7.52
N SER A 68 -13.46 -3.06 7.49
CA SER A 68 -14.81 -3.54 7.83
C SER A 68 -15.43 -4.35 6.66
N GLU A 69 -16.59 -4.96 6.90
CA GLU A 69 -17.35 -5.63 5.82
C GLU A 69 -17.69 -4.67 4.65
N THR A 70 -17.75 -3.38 4.93
CA THR A 70 -18.09 -2.34 3.94
C THR A 70 -16.87 -1.63 3.35
N GLN A 71 -15.71 -1.71 4.00
CA GLN A 71 -14.48 -1.07 3.54
C GLN A 71 -13.49 -2.12 3.05
N ASN A 72 -13.21 -2.09 1.77
CA ASN A 72 -12.37 -3.08 1.10
C ASN A 72 -10.94 -2.58 0.82
N TYR A 73 -10.57 -1.37 1.24
CA TYR A 73 -9.24 -0.80 1.03
C TYR A 73 -8.86 0.20 2.12
N VAL A 74 -7.55 0.36 2.32
CA VAL A 74 -6.94 1.41 3.15
C VAL A 74 -5.97 2.19 2.27
N LEU A 75 -6.00 3.52 2.37
CA LEU A 75 -5.18 4.41 1.56
C LEU A 75 -4.20 5.19 2.42
N ASP A 76 -3.06 5.55 1.81
CA ASP A 76 -2.11 6.55 2.28
C ASP A 76 -1.60 6.34 3.72
N PHE A 77 -1.29 5.10 4.09
CA PHE A 77 -0.64 4.80 5.35
C PHE A 77 0.89 4.68 5.18
N GLU A 78 1.63 5.09 6.20
CA GLU A 78 3.10 5.05 6.17
C GLU A 78 3.60 3.65 6.52
N THR A 79 4.52 3.12 5.72
CA THR A 79 5.25 1.88 6.00
C THR A 79 6.75 2.10 5.86
N VAL A 80 7.54 1.22 6.44
CA VAL A 80 8.99 1.19 6.25
C VAL A 80 9.37 -0.10 5.53
N SER A 81 10.10 0.03 4.42
CA SER A 81 10.61 -1.11 3.67
C SER A 81 11.71 -1.85 4.43
N ALA A 82 12.04 -3.08 4.00
CA ALA A 82 13.19 -3.83 4.53
C ALA A 82 14.53 -3.08 4.37
N THR A 83 14.60 -2.15 3.42
CA THR A 83 15.77 -1.29 3.19
C THR A 83 15.77 -0.01 4.05
N GLY A 84 14.79 0.17 4.94
CA GLY A 84 14.66 1.33 5.82
C GLY A 84 14.05 2.57 5.16
N LYS A 85 13.54 2.48 3.94
CA LYS A 85 12.86 3.59 3.26
C LYS A 85 11.42 3.74 3.75
N THR A 86 11.01 4.97 3.99
CA THR A 86 9.61 5.31 4.25
C THR A 86 8.83 5.29 2.93
N MET A 87 7.72 4.56 2.93
CA MET A 87 6.83 4.39 1.79
C MET A 87 5.42 4.89 2.15
N CYS A 88 4.75 5.51 1.19
CA CYS A 88 3.31 5.74 1.26
C CYS A 88 2.59 4.54 0.66
N SER A 89 1.81 3.83 1.46
CA SER A 89 1.22 2.55 1.10
C SER A 89 -0.30 2.64 1.02
N SER A 90 -0.86 1.90 0.07
CA SER A 90 -2.31 1.68 -0.04
C SER A 90 -2.56 0.21 -0.29
N SER A 91 -3.58 -0.36 0.34
CA SER A 91 -3.87 -1.79 0.22
C SER A 91 -5.36 -2.03 0.03
N MET A 92 -5.68 -2.94 -0.87
CA MET A 92 -7.05 -3.39 -1.16
C MET A 92 -7.20 -4.87 -0.83
N LEU A 93 -8.31 -5.22 -0.17
CA LEU A 93 -8.72 -6.61 0.06
C LEU A 93 -9.21 -7.24 -1.24
N ILE A 94 -8.82 -8.47 -1.44
CA ILE A 94 -9.36 -9.32 -2.51
C ILE A 94 -10.16 -10.44 -1.88
N ARG A 95 -11.46 -10.45 -2.17
CA ARG A 95 -12.37 -11.48 -1.68
C ARG A 95 -12.70 -12.49 -2.78
N GLY A 96 -12.88 -13.73 -2.39
CA GLY A 96 -13.39 -14.77 -3.25
C GLY A 96 -14.90 -14.65 -3.46
N ARG A 97 -15.46 -15.60 -4.21
CA ARG A 97 -16.90 -15.59 -4.59
C ARG A 97 -17.86 -15.74 -3.41
N SER A 98 -17.44 -16.40 -2.34
CA SER A 98 -18.22 -16.56 -1.09
C SER A 98 -17.97 -15.43 -0.07
N GLY A 99 -17.17 -14.40 -0.45
CA GLY A 99 -16.87 -13.26 0.40
C GLY A 99 -15.64 -13.46 1.30
N GLU A 100 -15.03 -14.65 1.28
CA GLU A 100 -13.81 -14.95 2.04
C GLU A 100 -12.63 -14.11 1.57
N LEU A 101 -11.78 -13.67 2.50
CA LEU A 101 -10.56 -12.96 2.18
C LEU A 101 -9.54 -13.93 1.56
N THR A 102 -9.11 -13.64 0.34
CA THR A 102 -8.19 -14.49 -0.43
C THR A 102 -6.85 -13.85 -0.70
N GLY A 103 -6.72 -12.54 -0.51
CA GLY A 103 -5.47 -11.83 -0.75
C GLY A 103 -5.57 -10.33 -0.60
N PHE A 104 -4.45 -9.67 -0.90
CA PHE A 104 -4.30 -8.22 -0.89
C PHE A 104 -3.57 -7.75 -2.15
N LEU A 105 -4.02 -6.62 -2.72
CA LEU A 105 -3.25 -5.84 -3.66
C LEU A 105 -2.70 -4.62 -2.94
N CYS A 106 -1.37 -4.51 -2.87
CA CYS A 106 -0.67 -3.42 -2.21
C CYS A 106 0.04 -2.55 -3.24
N ILE A 107 -0.06 -1.23 -3.09
CA ILE A 107 0.65 -0.23 -3.86
C ILE A 107 1.50 0.56 -2.87
N ASN A 108 2.82 0.59 -3.08
CA ASN A 108 3.78 1.27 -2.22
C ASN A 108 4.52 2.32 -3.05
N PHE A 109 4.41 3.57 -2.65
CA PHE A 109 5.01 4.71 -3.32
C PHE A 109 6.25 5.20 -2.58
N ASP A 110 7.39 5.30 -3.29
CA ASP A 110 8.62 5.92 -2.80
C ASP A 110 8.61 7.43 -3.12
N ALA A 111 8.29 8.25 -2.13
CA ALA A 111 8.25 9.69 -2.27
C ALA A 111 9.63 10.37 -2.23
N SER A 112 10.71 9.64 -1.97
CA SER A 112 12.05 10.20 -1.68
C SER A 112 12.54 11.17 -2.75
N ARG A 113 12.33 10.85 -4.03
CA ARG A 113 12.76 11.71 -5.15
C ARG A 113 12.00 13.02 -5.20
N TYR A 114 10.72 12.98 -4.88
CA TYR A 114 9.83 14.16 -4.86
C TYR A 114 10.12 15.04 -3.66
N GLU A 115 10.40 14.43 -2.51
CA GLU A 115 10.80 15.14 -1.29
C GLU A 115 12.15 15.85 -1.48
N GLU A 116 13.11 15.19 -2.11
CA GLU A 116 14.40 15.79 -2.45
C GLU A 116 14.24 16.98 -3.41
N LEU A 117 13.42 16.82 -4.44
CA LEU A 117 13.12 17.92 -5.38
C LEU A 117 12.45 19.10 -4.67
N ALA A 118 11.43 18.81 -3.86
CA ALA A 118 10.74 19.84 -3.07
C ALA A 118 11.72 20.60 -2.15
N ARG A 119 12.62 19.87 -1.48
CA ARG A 119 13.66 20.48 -0.64
C ARG A 119 14.57 21.40 -1.45
N LYS A 120 15.04 20.97 -2.63
CA LYS A 120 15.87 21.79 -3.52
C LYS A 120 15.16 23.07 -3.98
N VAL A 121 13.90 22.95 -4.36
CA VAL A 121 13.07 24.11 -4.73
C VAL A 121 12.96 25.10 -3.57
N MET A 122 12.71 24.62 -2.37
CA MET A 122 12.62 25.45 -1.16
C MET A 122 13.94 26.16 -0.84
N GLU A 123 15.07 25.49 -0.99
CA GLU A 123 16.39 26.08 -0.82
C GLU A 123 16.64 27.21 -1.82
N LEU A 124 16.28 27.01 -3.10
CA LEU A 124 16.43 28.03 -4.16
C LEU A 124 15.51 29.24 -3.94
N CYS A 125 14.36 29.07 -3.34
CA CYS A 125 13.45 30.16 -3.00
C CYS A 125 13.85 30.98 -1.77
N GLY A 126 15.08 30.81 -1.25
CA GLY A 126 15.56 31.54 -0.09
C GLY A 126 14.94 31.10 1.24
N GLY A 127 14.55 29.92 1.31
CA GLY A 127 13.79 29.11 2.15
C GLY A 127 13.79 29.26 3.64
N GLY A 128 12.95 30.12 4.10
CA GLY A 128 12.54 30.18 5.50
C GLY A 128 11.23 29.43 5.84
N LEU A 129 10.83 28.43 5.11
CA LEU A 129 9.67 27.61 5.50
C LEU A 129 10.09 26.61 6.58
N LYS A 130 9.85 27.00 7.84
CA LYS A 130 9.93 26.09 8.97
C LYS A 130 9.04 24.88 8.69
N ARG A 131 9.64 23.69 8.73
CA ARG A 131 8.95 22.40 8.54
C ARG A 131 7.72 22.29 9.43
N GLY A 132 6.58 22.27 8.83
CA GLY A 132 5.35 21.73 9.34
C GLY A 132 4.92 20.60 8.41
N VAL A 133 5.71 19.53 8.29
CA VAL A 133 5.20 18.28 7.74
C VAL A 133 4.38 17.64 8.85
N PRO A 134 3.07 17.42 8.66
CA PRO A 134 2.31 16.65 9.64
C PRO A 134 2.97 15.27 9.74
N SER A 135 3.45 14.94 10.92
CA SER A 135 4.00 13.63 11.23
C SER A 135 2.88 12.60 11.05
N GLY A 136 2.89 11.91 9.92
CA GLY A 136 2.10 10.70 9.75
C GLY A 136 2.67 9.60 10.65
N THR A 137 1.84 8.75 11.18
CA THR A 137 2.23 7.65 12.06
C THR A 137 3.09 6.64 11.31
N ARG A 138 4.20 6.30 11.88
CA ARG A 138 5.22 5.44 11.30
C ARG A 138 4.98 3.98 11.68
N LEU A 139 4.65 3.12 10.71
CA LEU A 139 4.69 1.67 10.90
C LEU A 139 6.11 1.16 10.61
N ILE A 140 6.83 0.83 11.68
CA ILE A 140 8.14 0.19 11.55
C ILE A 140 7.93 -1.31 11.37
N ALA A 141 8.45 -1.88 10.29
CA ALA A 141 8.24 -3.29 9.94
C ALA A 141 8.80 -4.30 10.98
N ASP A 142 9.66 -3.88 11.92
CA ASP A 142 10.42 -4.77 12.80
C ASP A 142 10.55 -4.34 14.28
N SER A 143 9.72 -3.45 14.82
CA SER A 143 9.77 -3.14 16.24
C SER A 143 8.56 -3.71 17.02
N ASN A 144 8.83 -4.24 18.21
CA ASN A 144 7.85 -4.88 19.09
C ASN A 144 6.92 -3.92 19.85
N ASP A 145 6.91 -2.63 19.54
CA ASP A 145 6.09 -1.64 20.24
C ASP A 145 4.78 -1.33 19.48
N PRO A 146 3.66 -1.22 20.20
CA PRO A 146 2.39 -0.82 19.62
C PRO A 146 2.43 0.66 19.21
N VAL A 147 2.25 0.95 17.95
CA VAL A 147 2.16 2.32 17.43
C VAL A 147 0.70 2.66 17.16
N GLU A 148 0.18 3.67 17.84
CA GLU A 148 -1.13 4.26 17.55
C GLU A 148 -1.07 5.05 16.25
N MET A 149 -1.99 4.79 15.33
CA MET A 149 -2.03 5.44 14.02
C MET A 149 -3.13 6.49 13.93
N PRO A 150 -2.81 7.77 13.69
CA PRO A 150 -3.83 8.75 13.36
C PRO A 150 -4.29 8.58 11.90
N VAL A 151 -5.59 8.46 11.71
CA VAL A 151 -6.23 8.54 10.40
C VAL A 151 -6.07 9.97 9.89
N ARG A 152 -5.49 10.19 8.70
CA ARG A 152 -5.50 11.52 8.07
C ARG A 152 -6.94 11.92 7.76
N SER A 153 -7.47 12.86 8.51
CA SER A 153 -8.71 13.56 8.16
C SER A 153 -8.42 14.54 7.03
N GLY A 154 -8.77 14.23 5.80
CA GLY A 154 -8.57 15.19 4.71
C GLY A 154 -9.08 14.76 3.34
N TYR A 155 -9.31 13.48 3.11
CA TYR A 155 -10.00 13.04 1.90
C TYR A 155 -11.43 12.61 2.23
N PRO A 156 -12.43 12.96 1.41
CA PRO A 156 -13.78 12.49 1.62
C PRO A 156 -13.79 10.97 1.57
N THR A 157 -14.13 10.32 2.67
CA THR A 157 -14.22 8.87 2.84
C THR A 157 -15.42 8.25 2.11
N SER A 158 -16.12 9.01 1.29
CA SER A 158 -17.21 8.50 0.47
C SER A 158 -17.29 9.24 -0.87
N ILE A 159 -17.00 8.55 -1.95
CA ILE A 159 -17.60 8.88 -3.24
C ILE A 159 -19.05 8.35 -3.16
N ALA A 160 -19.89 9.04 -2.43
CA ALA A 160 -21.32 8.82 -2.51
C ALA A 160 -21.77 9.33 -3.89
N GLY A 161 -22.04 8.43 -4.83
CA GLY A 161 -22.72 8.77 -6.06
C GLY A 161 -22.18 8.20 -7.37
N ALA A 162 -21.17 7.37 -7.40
CA ALA A 162 -20.80 6.67 -8.64
C ALA A 162 -21.47 5.29 -8.70
N THR A 163 -22.76 5.24 -8.97
CA THR A 163 -23.41 4.04 -9.51
C THR A 163 -23.05 3.93 -10.98
N ALA A 164 -21.98 3.21 -11.29
CA ALA A 164 -21.76 2.72 -12.64
C ALA A 164 -22.79 1.62 -12.91
N SER A 165 -23.85 1.94 -13.66
CA SER A 165 -24.71 0.94 -14.28
C SER A 165 -23.88 0.25 -15.35
N ILE A 166 -23.48 -0.99 -15.08
CA ILE A 166 -22.94 -1.89 -16.10
C ILE A 166 -24.14 -2.52 -16.79
N VAL A 167 -24.37 -2.16 -18.03
CA VAL A 167 -25.26 -2.85 -18.98
C VAL A 167 -24.47 -4.00 -19.59
#